data_024431f98be7a73ff9863af817c0d690
#
_entry.id   024431f98be7a73ff9863af817c0d690
#
_cell.length_a   1.000
_cell.length_b   1.000
_cell.length_c   1.000
_cell.angle_alpha   90.00
_cell.angle_beta   90.00
_cell.angle_gamma   90.00
#
_symmetry.space_group_name_H-M   'P 1'
#
loop_
_entity.id
_entity.type
_entity.pdbx_description
1 polymer ?
#
loop_
_entity_poly.entity_id
_entity_poly.type
_entity_poly.pdbx_seq_one_letter_code
_entity_poly.pdbx_strand_id
1 'polypeptide(L)'
;MKTEYHQELYDTLAHARKIRQVYKSWERSKTGIKYPEKGTAYKNYMLIVCYGKIEHVFKNIVADYFSKPGMPQRCEQFGNKIRDRLPGSMAKDRLNKFIKDECSEAWFLEIKRRCDIPTHKCKHKARYSFSDTYVAVTSLTNARHNFAHGDSPYTGSIDDLLQYYIKAIVWLYEIDDIIDSIG
;
A
#
# COMPACT_ATOMS: atom_id res chain seq x y z
N MET A 1 2.96 5.35 14.03
CA MET A 1 2.09 5.94 12.95
C MET A 1 1.15 6.98 13.54
N LYS A 2 0.99 8.13 12.90
CA LYS A 2 0.07 9.19 13.35
C LYS A 2 -1.39 8.71 13.36
N THR A 3 -2.18 9.20 14.31
CA THR A 3 -3.60 8.83 14.48
C THR A 3 -4.43 9.09 13.22
N GLU A 4 -4.16 10.20 12.51
CA GLU A 4 -4.84 10.55 11.26
C GLU A 4 -4.65 9.50 10.16
N TYR A 5 -3.43 8.98 9.97
CA TYR A 5 -3.16 7.94 8.96
C TYR A 5 -3.82 6.61 9.33
N HIS A 6 -3.80 6.29 10.63
CA HIS A 6 -4.54 5.14 11.15
C HIS A 6 -6.02 5.24 10.80
N GLN A 7 -6.67 6.37 11.11
CA GLN A 7 -8.09 6.59 10.82
C GLN A 7 -8.38 6.48 9.33
N GLU A 8 -7.59 7.15 8.48
CA GLU A 8 -7.77 7.10 7.02
C GLU A 8 -7.66 5.68 6.45
N LEU A 9 -6.70 4.87 6.92
CA LEU A 9 -6.54 3.49 6.49
C LEU A 9 -7.74 2.64 6.87
N TYR A 10 -8.29 2.82 8.08
CA TYR A 10 -9.43 2.05 8.57
C TYR A 10 -10.76 2.51 7.94
N ASP A 11 -10.94 3.79 7.67
CA ASP A 11 -12.09 4.30 6.91
C ASP A 11 -12.11 3.73 5.49
N THR A 12 -10.94 3.71 4.85
CA THR A 12 -10.80 3.07 3.52
C THR A 12 -11.05 1.56 3.60
N LEU A 13 -10.61 0.88 4.67
CA LEU A 13 -10.91 -0.54 4.87
C LEU A 13 -12.42 -0.80 5.05
N ALA A 14 -13.10 0.06 5.80
CA ALA A 14 -14.55 -0.02 5.96
C ALA A 14 -15.27 0.18 4.62
N HIS A 15 -14.80 1.16 3.82
CA HIS A 15 -15.32 1.40 2.47
C HIS A 15 -15.07 0.21 1.53
N ALA A 16 -13.87 -0.35 1.52
CA ALA A 16 -13.53 -1.55 0.74
C ALA A 16 -14.41 -2.77 1.10
N ARG A 17 -14.72 -2.94 2.38
CA ARG A 17 -15.66 -3.98 2.84
C ARG A 17 -17.07 -3.76 2.31
N LYS A 18 -17.55 -2.51 2.27
CA LYS A 18 -18.85 -2.17 1.67
C LYS A 18 -18.87 -2.46 0.16
N ILE A 19 -17.83 -2.08 -0.57
CA ILE A 19 -17.70 -2.39 -2.00
C ILE A 19 -17.76 -3.90 -2.22
N ARG A 20 -17.03 -4.68 -1.42
CA ARG A 20 -17.07 -6.15 -1.46
C ARG A 20 -18.48 -6.69 -1.21
N GLN A 21 -19.21 -6.18 -0.23
CA GLN A 21 -20.60 -6.62 0.07
C GLN A 21 -21.53 -6.33 -1.10
N VAL A 22 -21.44 -5.13 -1.69
CA VAL A 22 -22.25 -4.74 -2.86
C VAL A 22 -21.90 -5.64 -4.06
N TYR A 23 -20.62 -5.87 -4.31
CA TYR A 23 -20.17 -6.77 -5.37
C TYR A 23 -20.71 -8.19 -5.18
N LYS A 24 -20.60 -8.77 -3.99
CA LYS A 24 -21.10 -10.13 -3.71
C LYS A 24 -22.62 -10.25 -3.84
N SER A 25 -23.37 -9.21 -3.44
CA SER A 25 -24.81 -9.15 -3.67
C SER A 25 -25.14 -9.06 -5.16
N TRP A 26 -24.44 -8.19 -5.90
CA TRP A 26 -24.61 -8.05 -7.33
C TRP A 26 -24.24 -9.34 -8.10
N GLU A 27 -23.11 -9.98 -7.76
CA GLU A 27 -22.62 -11.22 -8.39
C GLU A 27 -23.67 -12.34 -8.32
N ARG A 28 -24.47 -12.41 -7.24
CA ARG A 28 -25.56 -13.38 -7.04
C ARG A 28 -26.87 -12.96 -7.68
N SER A 29 -27.00 -11.74 -8.15
CA SER A 29 -28.21 -11.23 -8.75
C SER A 29 -28.39 -11.75 -10.18
N LYS A 30 -29.64 -11.70 -10.71
CA LYS A 30 -29.92 -12.03 -12.12
C LYS A 30 -29.08 -11.19 -13.08
N THR A 31 -28.85 -9.92 -12.77
CA THR A 31 -28.05 -9.00 -13.58
C THR A 31 -26.57 -9.38 -13.55
N GLY A 32 -26.03 -9.74 -12.40
CA GLY A 32 -24.63 -10.17 -12.25
C GLY A 32 -24.35 -11.49 -12.97
N ILE A 33 -25.27 -12.44 -12.89
CA ILE A 33 -25.18 -13.71 -13.64
C ILE A 33 -25.23 -13.46 -15.15
N LYS A 34 -26.07 -12.53 -15.62
CA LYS A 34 -26.23 -12.22 -17.06
C LYS A 34 -25.07 -11.41 -17.63
N TYR A 35 -24.44 -10.53 -16.82
CA TYR A 35 -23.39 -9.60 -17.26
C TYR A 35 -22.17 -9.62 -16.34
N PRO A 36 -21.48 -10.77 -16.19
CA PRO A 36 -20.38 -10.92 -15.23
C PRO A 36 -19.22 -9.93 -15.47
N GLU A 37 -19.03 -9.50 -16.72
CA GLU A 37 -18.00 -8.52 -17.09
C GLU A 37 -18.18 -7.15 -16.39
N LYS A 38 -19.42 -6.76 -16.08
CA LYS A 38 -19.71 -5.50 -15.37
C LYS A 38 -19.19 -5.51 -13.93
N GLY A 39 -18.97 -6.69 -13.35
CA GLY A 39 -18.36 -6.85 -12.03
C GLY A 39 -16.92 -6.35 -11.94
N THR A 40 -16.23 -6.29 -13.06
CA THR A 40 -14.87 -5.77 -13.15
C THR A 40 -14.78 -4.31 -12.70
N ALA A 41 -15.81 -3.50 -12.92
CA ALA A 41 -15.84 -2.10 -12.48
C ALA A 41 -15.73 -1.97 -10.94
N TYR A 42 -16.39 -2.85 -10.18
CA TYR A 42 -16.29 -2.86 -8.72
C TYR A 42 -14.88 -3.20 -8.25
N LYS A 43 -14.25 -4.18 -8.89
CA LYS A 43 -12.89 -4.61 -8.58
C LYS A 43 -11.87 -3.51 -8.89
N ASN A 44 -11.97 -2.91 -10.07
CA ASN A 44 -11.08 -1.81 -10.47
C ASN A 44 -11.24 -0.58 -9.58
N TYR A 45 -12.48 -0.22 -9.22
CA TYR A 45 -12.73 0.87 -8.28
C TYR A 45 -12.10 0.59 -6.91
N MET A 46 -12.31 -0.61 -6.36
CA MET A 46 -11.71 -1.01 -5.08
C MET A 46 -10.17 -0.99 -5.14
N LEU A 47 -9.58 -1.47 -6.26
CA LEU A 47 -8.14 -1.43 -6.47
C LEU A 47 -7.58 -0.01 -6.42
N ILE A 48 -8.20 0.94 -7.14
CA ILE A 48 -7.77 2.35 -7.17
C ILE A 48 -7.85 2.97 -5.77
N VAL A 49 -8.97 2.77 -5.06
CA VAL A 49 -9.17 3.33 -3.72
C VAL A 49 -8.15 2.78 -2.73
N CYS A 50 -7.97 1.46 -2.71
CA CYS A 50 -7.04 0.81 -1.78
C CYS A 50 -5.57 1.18 -2.08
N TYR A 51 -5.15 1.10 -3.34
CA TYR A 51 -3.80 1.46 -3.74
C TYR A 51 -3.49 2.94 -3.47
N GLY A 52 -4.39 3.83 -3.89
CA GLY A 52 -4.19 5.28 -3.69
C GLY A 52 -4.03 5.65 -2.21
N LYS A 53 -4.76 4.97 -1.30
CA LYS A 53 -4.61 5.21 0.13
C LYS A 53 -3.27 4.69 0.67
N ILE A 54 -2.80 3.51 0.25
CA ILE A 54 -1.48 2.97 0.65
C ILE A 54 -0.36 3.89 0.17
N GLU A 55 -0.41 4.32 -1.09
CA GLU A 55 0.56 5.26 -1.65
C GLU A 55 0.57 6.59 -0.90
N HIS A 56 -0.60 7.17 -0.63
CA HIS A 56 -0.76 8.43 0.09
C HIS A 56 -0.15 8.36 1.50
N VAL A 57 -0.51 7.34 2.28
CA VAL A 57 -0.01 7.20 3.65
C VAL A 57 1.49 6.92 3.67
N PHE A 58 2.01 6.09 2.76
CA PHE A 58 3.45 5.86 2.64
C PHE A 58 4.23 7.17 2.39
N LYS A 59 3.77 7.97 1.43
CA LYS A 59 4.35 9.29 1.14
C LYS A 59 4.43 10.18 2.38
N ASN A 60 3.33 10.23 3.11
CA ASN A 60 3.24 11.07 4.30
C ASN A 60 4.14 10.57 5.43
N ILE A 61 4.22 9.27 5.68
CA ILE A 61 5.15 8.69 6.68
C ILE A 61 6.60 9.11 6.36
N VAL A 62 7.03 8.94 5.11
CA VAL A 62 8.39 9.32 4.69
C VAL A 62 8.59 10.83 4.78
N ALA A 63 7.63 11.63 4.30
CA ALA A 63 7.73 13.09 4.33
C ALA A 63 7.76 13.64 5.76
N ASP A 64 6.95 13.09 6.66
CA ASP A 64 6.93 13.46 8.07
C ASP A 64 8.28 13.21 8.77
N TYR A 65 8.95 12.12 8.42
CA TYR A 65 10.29 11.87 8.93
C TYR A 65 11.25 13.00 8.57
N PHE A 66 11.29 13.41 7.29
CA PHE A 66 12.16 14.49 6.82
C PHE A 66 11.74 15.89 7.30
N SER A 67 10.54 16.03 7.84
CA SER A 67 10.00 17.29 8.38
C SER A 67 10.05 17.34 9.92
N LYS A 68 10.72 16.38 10.59
CA LYS A 68 10.88 16.40 12.06
C LYS A 68 11.62 17.65 12.52
N PRO A 69 11.26 18.22 13.71
CA PRO A 69 11.99 19.34 14.28
C PRO A 69 13.50 19.04 14.43
N GLY A 70 14.33 19.98 14.02
CA GLY A 70 15.79 19.83 14.05
C GLY A 70 16.42 19.25 12.79
N MET A 71 15.64 18.81 11.83
CA MET A 71 16.16 18.42 10.51
C MET A 71 16.62 19.66 9.72
N PRO A 72 17.72 19.53 8.92
CA PRO A 72 18.14 20.60 8.01
C PRO A 72 17.00 21.01 7.04
N GLN A 73 16.92 22.31 6.69
CA GLN A 73 15.91 22.84 5.76
C GLN A 73 15.81 22.07 4.43
N ARG A 74 16.94 21.57 3.91
CA ARG A 74 16.95 20.72 2.71
C ARG A 74 16.15 19.43 2.87
N CYS A 75 16.10 18.87 4.09
CA CYS A 75 15.33 17.66 4.37
C CYS A 75 13.84 17.97 4.38
N GLU A 76 13.42 19.09 4.96
CA GLU A 76 12.03 19.57 4.91
C GLU A 76 11.57 19.82 3.47
N GLN A 77 12.40 20.46 2.65
CA GLN A 77 12.12 20.66 1.22
C GLN A 77 11.98 19.32 0.47
N PHE A 78 12.81 18.34 0.82
CA PHE A 78 12.71 16.99 0.27
C PHE A 78 11.41 16.29 0.70
N GLY A 79 11.05 16.38 1.98
CA GLY A 79 9.78 15.84 2.51
C GLY A 79 8.56 16.42 1.80
N ASN A 80 8.51 17.75 1.61
CA ASN A 80 7.43 18.41 0.86
C ASN A 80 7.38 17.93 -0.60
N LYS A 81 8.53 17.78 -1.25
CA LYS A 81 8.59 17.24 -2.62
C LYS A 81 8.06 15.80 -2.71
N ILE A 82 8.28 14.98 -1.68
CA ILE A 82 7.74 13.61 -1.63
C ILE A 82 6.22 13.63 -1.52
N ARG A 83 5.63 14.51 -0.69
CA ARG A 83 4.17 14.65 -0.57
C ARG A 83 3.53 14.96 -1.91
N ASP A 84 4.13 15.88 -2.67
CA ASP A 84 3.61 16.32 -3.97
C ASP A 84 3.87 15.31 -5.09
N ARG A 85 5.04 14.70 -5.11
CA ARG A 85 5.50 13.85 -6.21
C ARG A 85 6.32 12.67 -5.70
N LEU A 86 5.66 11.54 -5.39
CA LEU A 86 6.42 10.30 -5.28
C LEU A 86 6.95 9.95 -6.69
N PRO A 87 8.25 9.74 -6.88
CA PRO A 87 8.78 9.38 -8.18
C PRO A 87 8.27 7.99 -8.61
N GLY A 88 7.31 7.96 -9.51
CA GLY A 88 6.82 6.74 -10.12
C GLY A 88 5.82 5.96 -9.27
N SER A 89 5.79 4.65 -9.44
CA SER A 89 4.90 3.74 -8.74
C SER A 89 5.60 3.07 -7.54
N MET A 90 4.83 2.55 -6.59
CA MET A 90 5.33 1.68 -5.51
C MET A 90 5.70 0.26 -6.03
N ALA A 91 5.99 0.11 -7.34
CA ALA A 91 6.53 -1.13 -7.88
C ALA A 91 7.85 -1.48 -7.19
N LYS A 92 8.06 -2.79 -6.93
CA LYS A 92 9.16 -3.30 -6.08
C LYS A 92 10.50 -2.63 -6.37
N ASP A 93 10.92 -2.60 -7.64
CA ASP A 93 12.24 -2.09 -8.00
C ASP A 93 12.34 -0.57 -7.84
N ARG A 94 11.26 0.16 -8.17
CA ARG A 94 11.20 1.61 -8.01
C ARG A 94 11.11 2.01 -6.54
N LEU A 95 10.33 1.30 -5.75
CA LEU A 95 10.22 1.50 -4.31
C LEU A 95 11.55 1.24 -3.61
N ASN A 96 12.22 0.13 -3.93
CA ASN A 96 13.54 -0.21 -3.39
C ASN A 96 14.59 0.85 -3.76
N LYS A 97 14.62 1.27 -5.02
CA LYS A 97 15.52 2.32 -5.49
C LYS A 97 15.26 3.64 -4.77
N PHE A 98 14.00 4.05 -4.67
CA PHE A 98 13.61 5.27 -3.95
C PHE A 98 14.04 5.23 -2.48
N ILE A 99 13.76 4.14 -1.77
CA ILE A 99 14.14 4.00 -0.35
C ILE A 99 15.66 4.02 -0.20
N LYS A 100 16.39 3.25 -1.02
CA LYS A 100 17.84 3.11 -0.93
C LYS A 100 18.58 4.40 -1.32
N ASP A 101 18.26 4.95 -2.49
CA ASP A 101 19.09 5.98 -3.13
C ASP A 101 18.64 7.39 -2.70
N GLU A 102 17.35 7.58 -2.40
CA GLU A 102 16.79 8.90 -2.11
C GLU A 102 16.45 9.11 -0.63
N CYS A 103 16.08 8.05 0.11
CA CYS A 103 15.73 8.18 1.53
C CYS A 103 16.87 7.75 2.46
N SER A 104 17.10 6.43 2.59
CA SER A 104 18.08 5.87 3.52
C SER A 104 18.47 4.45 3.11
N GLU A 105 19.76 4.23 2.90
CA GLU A 105 20.32 2.89 2.68
C GLU A 105 20.08 1.97 3.90
N ALA A 106 20.13 2.51 5.11
CA ALA A 106 19.89 1.74 6.33
C ALA A 106 18.45 1.21 6.39
N TRP A 107 17.45 2.01 5.98
CA TRP A 107 16.06 1.54 5.88
C TRP A 107 15.94 0.43 4.84
N PHE A 108 16.56 0.60 3.68
CA PHE A 108 16.53 -0.42 2.63
C PHE A 108 17.14 -1.73 3.10
N LEU A 109 18.29 -1.70 3.78
CA LEU A 109 18.94 -2.92 4.30
C LEU A 109 18.07 -3.63 5.35
N GLU A 110 17.42 -2.88 6.24
CA GLU A 110 16.52 -3.48 7.24
C GLU A 110 15.27 -4.08 6.60
N ILE A 111 14.65 -3.39 5.62
CA ILE A 111 13.53 -3.93 4.85
C ILE A 111 13.94 -5.22 4.16
N LYS A 112 15.09 -5.22 3.48
CA LYS A 112 15.62 -6.41 2.82
C LYS A 112 15.86 -7.55 3.80
N ARG A 113 16.53 -7.28 4.92
CA ARG A 113 16.77 -8.27 5.98
C ARG A 113 15.46 -8.92 6.48
N ARG A 114 14.40 -8.13 6.71
CA ARG A 114 13.08 -8.66 7.12
C ARG A 114 12.42 -9.47 6.03
N CYS A 115 12.57 -9.09 4.76
CA CYS A 115 12.06 -9.85 3.62
C CYS A 115 12.78 -11.18 3.43
N ASP A 116 14.10 -11.22 3.64
CA ASP A 116 14.95 -12.41 3.42
C ASP A 116 14.75 -13.47 4.51
N ILE A 117 14.09 -13.15 5.61
CA ILE A 117 13.76 -14.09 6.69
C ILE A 117 12.28 -14.50 6.56
N PRO A 118 11.94 -15.66 5.97
CA PRO A 118 10.56 -16.07 5.72
C PRO A 118 9.70 -16.14 6.99
N THR A 119 10.33 -16.43 8.14
CA THR A 119 9.67 -16.54 9.44
C THR A 119 9.59 -15.23 10.21
N HIS A 120 10.11 -14.10 9.66
CA HIS A 120 10.05 -12.81 10.32
C HIS A 120 8.60 -12.33 10.42
N LYS A 121 8.03 -12.43 11.63
CA LYS A 121 6.65 -12.03 11.89
C LYS A 121 6.53 -10.52 12.07
N CYS A 122 5.45 -9.95 11.53
CA CYS A 122 5.12 -8.57 11.76
C CYS A 122 4.80 -8.32 13.24
N LYS A 123 5.36 -7.26 13.81
CA LYS A 123 5.12 -6.81 15.18
C LYS A 123 3.64 -6.47 15.40
N HIS A 124 3.04 -5.75 14.45
CA HIS A 124 1.65 -5.29 14.54
C HIS A 124 0.61 -6.37 14.25
N LYS A 125 0.99 -7.46 13.57
CA LYS A 125 0.09 -8.57 13.31
C LYS A 125 0.87 -9.87 13.05
N ALA A 126 1.21 -10.58 14.11
CA ALA A 126 2.08 -11.75 14.11
C ALA A 126 1.64 -12.93 13.20
N ARG A 127 0.37 -12.94 12.73
CA ARG A 127 -0.10 -13.93 11.74
C ARG A 127 0.48 -13.74 10.33
N TYR A 128 1.02 -12.56 10.02
CA TYR A 128 1.66 -12.27 8.75
C TYR A 128 3.18 -12.23 8.91
N SER A 129 3.90 -12.75 7.91
CA SER A 129 5.31 -12.45 7.76
C SER A 129 5.50 -11.07 7.12
N PHE A 130 6.65 -10.44 7.35
CA PHE A 130 6.96 -9.16 6.70
C PHE A 130 7.00 -9.33 5.17
N SER A 131 7.57 -10.43 4.67
CA SER A 131 7.61 -10.75 3.25
C SER A 131 6.20 -10.83 2.63
N ASP A 132 5.23 -11.49 3.31
CA ASP A 132 3.85 -11.56 2.83
C ASP A 132 3.19 -10.18 2.70
N THR A 133 3.49 -9.26 3.63
CA THR A 133 2.94 -7.90 3.59
C THR A 133 3.56 -7.08 2.47
N TYR A 134 4.85 -7.26 2.22
CA TYR A 134 5.54 -6.60 1.11
C TYR A 134 5.07 -7.12 -0.27
N VAL A 135 4.86 -8.43 -0.41
CA VAL A 135 4.26 -9.03 -1.61
C VAL A 135 2.87 -8.46 -1.86
N ALA A 136 2.07 -8.22 -0.83
CA ALA A 136 0.73 -7.63 -0.99
C ALA A 136 0.78 -6.20 -1.56
N VAL A 137 1.72 -5.36 -1.08
CA VAL A 137 1.94 -4.01 -1.62
C VAL A 137 2.34 -4.07 -3.09
N THR A 138 3.29 -4.94 -3.44
CA THR A 138 3.73 -5.07 -4.83
C THR A 138 2.63 -5.64 -5.75
N SER A 139 1.78 -6.53 -5.23
CA SER A 139 0.63 -7.06 -5.98
C SER A 139 -0.41 -5.98 -6.28
N LEU A 140 -0.76 -5.13 -5.30
CA LEU A 140 -1.65 -3.98 -5.50
C LEU A 140 -1.06 -3.00 -6.52
N THR A 141 0.25 -2.73 -6.42
CA THR A 141 0.95 -1.83 -7.32
C THR A 141 0.93 -2.33 -8.77
N ASN A 142 1.26 -3.61 -8.98
CA ASN A 142 1.28 -4.20 -10.31
C ASN A 142 -0.13 -4.24 -10.92
N ALA A 143 -1.15 -4.61 -10.13
CA ALA A 143 -2.53 -4.61 -10.57
C ALA A 143 -2.98 -3.20 -11.00
N ARG A 144 -2.65 -2.16 -10.21
CA ARG A 144 -2.96 -0.76 -10.55
C ARG A 144 -2.21 -0.30 -11.79
N HIS A 145 -0.93 -0.67 -11.92
CA HIS A 145 -0.11 -0.31 -13.07
C HIS A 145 -0.72 -0.87 -14.36
N ASN A 146 -1.01 -2.16 -14.40
CA ASN A 146 -1.62 -2.81 -15.56
C ASN A 146 -2.98 -2.18 -15.91
N PHE A 147 -3.81 -1.90 -14.91
CA PHE A 147 -5.08 -1.22 -15.14
C PHE A 147 -4.91 0.21 -15.68
N ALA A 148 -3.98 1.00 -15.14
CA ALA A 148 -3.77 2.41 -15.52
C ALA A 148 -3.20 2.57 -16.95
N HIS A 149 -2.42 1.61 -17.41
CA HIS A 149 -1.85 1.62 -18.76
C HIS A 149 -2.75 0.95 -19.80
N GLY A 150 -3.96 0.52 -19.41
CA GLY A 150 -4.93 -0.10 -20.30
C GLY A 150 -4.58 -1.53 -20.73
N ASP A 151 -3.57 -2.13 -20.08
CA ASP A 151 -3.09 -3.47 -20.47
C ASP A 151 -4.12 -4.54 -20.12
N SER A 152 -4.74 -4.44 -18.94
CA SER A 152 -5.82 -5.35 -18.54
C SER A 152 -6.58 -4.89 -17.30
N PRO A 153 -7.88 -5.20 -17.20
CA PRO A 153 -8.61 -5.05 -15.94
C PRO A 153 -8.10 -6.03 -14.90
N TYR A 154 -8.36 -5.74 -13.62
CA TYR A 154 -8.00 -6.67 -12.54
C TYR A 154 -8.77 -7.99 -12.65
N THR A 155 -8.04 -9.09 -12.80
CA THR A 155 -8.61 -10.44 -13.02
C THR A 155 -8.77 -11.25 -11.73
N GLY A 156 -8.10 -10.87 -10.65
CA GLY A 156 -8.21 -11.54 -9.35
C GLY A 156 -9.57 -11.40 -8.68
N SER A 157 -9.75 -12.04 -7.53
CA SER A 157 -10.98 -11.92 -6.76
C SER A 157 -11.04 -10.61 -5.96
N ILE A 158 -12.25 -10.16 -5.64
CA ILE A 158 -12.43 -9.00 -4.75
C ILE A 158 -11.97 -9.31 -3.32
N ASP A 159 -12.00 -10.58 -2.93
CA ASP A 159 -11.51 -11.06 -1.64
C ASP A 159 -9.98 -10.95 -1.55
N ASP A 160 -9.27 -11.27 -2.63
CA ASP A 160 -7.81 -11.10 -2.70
C ASP A 160 -7.40 -9.63 -2.57
N LEU A 161 -8.11 -8.72 -3.27
CA LEU A 161 -7.88 -7.28 -3.13
C LEU A 161 -8.02 -6.82 -1.68
N LEU A 162 -9.07 -7.27 -1.00
CA LEU A 162 -9.27 -6.92 0.41
C LEU A 162 -8.15 -7.47 1.29
N GLN A 163 -7.71 -8.70 1.06
CA GLN A 163 -6.59 -9.29 1.80
C GLN A 163 -5.27 -8.56 1.52
N TYR A 164 -4.99 -8.21 0.26
CA TYR A 164 -3.81 -7.42 -0.08
C TYR A 164 -3.84 -6.05 0.62
N TYR A 165 -5.00 -5.38 0.66
CA TYR A 165 -5.12 -4.11 1.35
C TYR A 165 -4.87 -4.24 2.86
N ILE A 166 -5.45 -5.26 3.52
CA ILE A 166 -5.21 -5.53 4.95
C ILE A 166 -3.72 -5.78 5.23
N LYS A 167 -3.05 -6.58 4.41
CA LYS A 167 -1.62 -6.85 4.54
C LYS A 167 -0.78 -5.58 4.28
N ALA A 168 -1.16 -4.77 3.30
CA ALA A 168 -0.48 -3.51 2.99
C ALA A 168 -0.60 -2.48 4.14
N ILE A 169 -1.73 -2.44 4.84
CA ILE A 169 -1.86 -1.66 6.09
C ILE A 169 -0.82 -2.12 7.12
N VAL A 170 -0.69 -3.43 7.33
CA VAL A 170 0.31 -3.97 8.28
C VAL A 170 1.73 -3.60 7.85
N TRP A 171 2.03 -3.68 6.54
CA TRP A 171 3.30 -3.25 5.99
C TRP A 171 3.62 -1.78 6.29
N LEU A 172 2.64 -0.88 6.18
CA LEU A 172 2.83 0.54 6.50
C LEU A 172 3.20 0.75 7.98
N TYR A 173 2.60 0.01 8.91
CA TYR A 173 2.99 0.05 10.33
C TYR A 173 4.42 -0.42 10.54
N GLU A 174 4.83 -1.50 9.88
CA GLU A 174 6.20 -2.02 9.99
C GLU A 174 7.24 -1.05 9.38
N ILE A 175 6.89 -0.37 8.28
CA ILE A 175 7.75 0.66 7.67
C ILE A 175 7.88 1.87 8.59
N ASP A 176 6.80 2.34 9.18
CA ASP A 176 6.83 3.44 10.13
C ASP A 176 7.73 3.12 11.34
N ASP A 177 7.63 1.90 11.89
CA ASP A 177 8.53 1.41 12.96
C ASP A 177 10.01 1.35 12.51
N ILE A 178 10.29 0.94 11.27
CA ILE A 178 11.65 0.93 10.73
C ILE A 178 12.21 2.35 10.64
N ILE A 179 11.43 3.27 10.09
CA ILE A 179 11.79 4.67 9.94
C ILE A 179 12.06 5.32 11.30
N ASP A 180 11.21 5.06 12.29
CA ASP A 180 11.37 5.62 13.64
C ASP A 180 12.53 4.99 14.44
N SER A 181 12.88 3.73 14.17
CA SER A 181 13.94 3.03 14.92
C SER A 181 15.36 3.25 14.40
N ILE A 182 15.50 3.57 13.12
CA ILE A 182 16.81 3.68 12.44
C ILE A 182 17.13 5.15 12.10
N GLY A 183 16.12 6.00 12.06
CA GLY A 183 16.24 7.43 11.82
C GLY A 183 16.41 8.20 13.10
#